data_74c023313f4faec353a60944fb6bf919
#
_entry.id   74c023313f4faec353a60944fb6bf919
#
_cell.length_a   1.000
_cell.length_b   1.000
_cell.length_c   1.000
_cell.angle_alpha   90.00
_cell.angle_beta   90.00
_cell.angle_gamma   90.00
#
_symmetry.space_group_name_H-M   'P 1'
#
loop_
_entity.id
_entity.type
_entity.pdbx_description
1 polymer ?
#
loop_
_entity_poly.entity_id
_entity_poly.type
_entity_poly.pdbx_seq_one_letter_code
_entity_poly.pdbx_strand_id
1 'polypeptide(L)'
;MFTLAQARYLVATLQPRIDELIGIRADLAELQADLAGPGMSALGGRAEVKALEARLHGVLEDLNSHDIQVKGIAPVLLDFPGEREGRAVLWCWLEGDSDVRWYHRVECGFAGRRPVR
;
A
#
# COMPACT_ATOMS: atom_id res chain seq x y z
N MET A 1 12.71 10.54 -8.23
CA MET A 1 13.57 9.75 -7.34
C MET A 1 13.53 10.33 -5.94
N PHE A 2 13.48 9.48 -4.92
CA PHE A 2 13.30 9.91 -3.53
C PHE A 2 14.58 9.74 -2.74
N THR A 3 14.90 10.73 -1.89
CA THR A 3 15.83 10.51 -0.79
C THR A 3 15.07 9.75 0.31
N LEU A 4 15.78 9.18 1.27
CA LEU A 4 15.16 8.55 2.43
C LEU A 4 14.27 9.53 3.19
N ALA A 5 14.74 10.76 3.38
CA ALA A 5 13.97 11.81 4.07
C ALA A 5 12.67 12.14 3.32
N GLN A 6 12.74 12.21 1.99
CA GLN A 6 11.56 12.47 1.17
C GLN A 6 10.57 11.30 1.24
N ALA A 7 11.06 10.05 1.21
CA ALA A 7 10.21 8.87 1.35
C ALA A 7 9.51 8.87 2.71
N ARG A 8 10.22 9.16 3.78
CA ARG A 8 9.66 9.28 5.13
C ARG A 8 8.60 10.36 5.24
N TYR A 9 8.89 11.51 4.68
CA TYR A 9 7.93 12.62 4.65
C TYR A 9 6.66 12.23 3.90
N LEU A 10 6.82 11.59 2.74
CA LEU A 10 5.68 11.22 1.91
C LEU A 10 4.82 10.14 2.57
N VAL A 11 5.41 9.14 3.22
CA VAL A 11 4.63 8.14 3.99
C VAL A 11 3.80 8.84 5.06
N ALA A 12 4.40 9.75 5.82
CA ALA A 12 3.68 10.49 6.86
C ALA A 12 2.54 11.32 6.26
N THR A 13 2.78 11.97 5.11
CA THR A 13 1.78 12.77 4.42
C THR A 13 0.63 11.93 3.88
N LEU A 14 0.95 10.73 3.38
CA LEU A 14 -0.04 9.83 2.77
C LEU A 14 -0.72 8.91 3.77
N GLN A 15 -0.36 8.97 5.05
CA GLN A 15 -0.94 8.07 6.05
C GLN A 15 -2.47 8.06 6.06
N PRO A 16 -3.18 9.18 5.94
CA PRO A 16 -4.65 9.14 5.84
C PRO A 16 -5.16 8.35 4.64
N ARG A 17 -4.48 8.43 3.50
CA ARG A 17 -4.85 7.65 2.31
C ARG A 17 -4.53 6.17 2.49
N ILE A 18 -3.41 5.86 3.13
CA ILE A 18 -3.04 4.47 3.45
C ILE A 18 -4.08 3.87 4.41
N ASP A 19 -4.50 4.63 5.41
CA ASP A 19 -5.53 4.19 6.36
C ASP A 19 -6.87 3.98 5.66
N GLU A 20 -7.21 4.83 4.70
CA GLU A 20 -8.41 4.66 3.88
C GLU A 20 -8.34 3.37 3.07
N LEU A 21 -7.20 3.08 2.45
CA LEU A 21 -6.97 1.83 1.72
C LEU A 21 -7.21 0.62 2.62
N ILE A 22 -6.63 0.64 3.81
CA ILE A 22 -6.76 -0.45 4.77
C ILE A 22 -8.23 -0.64 5.18
N GLY A 23 -8.94 0.46 5.42
CA GLY A 23 -10.37 0.42 5.76
C GLY A 23 -11.23 -0.15 4.64
N ILE A 24 -11.01 0.30 3.40
CA ILE A 24 -11.73 -0.22 2.23
C ILE A 24 -11.44 -1.70 2.05
N ARG A 25 -10.19 -2.10 2.18
CA ARG A 25 -9.76 -3.50 2.08
C ARG A 25 -10.51 -4.37 3.10
N ALA A 26 -10.61 -3.90 4.34
CA ALA A 26 -11.31 -4.62 5.40
C ALA A 26 -12.81 -4.73 5.11
N ASP A 27 -13.43 -3.63 4.71
CA ASP A 27 -14.87 -3.61 4.39
C ASP A 27 -15.18 -4.54 3.21
N LEU A 28 -14.35 -4.52 2.19
CA LEU A 28 -14.51 -5.37 1.01
C LEU A 28 -14.36 -6.84 1.37
N ALA A 29 -13.35 -7.18 2.16
CA ALA A 29 -13.12 -8.56 2.59
C ALA A 29 -14.29 -9.09 3.43
N GLU A 30 -14.81 -8.26 4.33
CA GLU A 30 -15.95 -8.63 5.17
C GLU A 30 -17.21 -8.84 4.33
N LEU A 31 -17.51 -7.93 3.40
CA LEU A 31 -18.66 -8.05 2.52
C LEU A 31 -18.54 -9.29 1.63
N GLN A 32 -17.39 -9.52 1.02
CA GLN A 32 -17.16 -10.68 0.16
C GLN A 32 -17.30 -11.99 0.95
N ALA A 33 -16.78 -12.05 2.17
CA ALA A 33 -16.92 -13.22 3.03
C ALA A 33 -18.40 -13.48 3.38
N ASP A 34 -19.13 -12.40 3.66
CA ASP A 34 -20.56 -12.50 3.99
C ASP A 34 -21.38 -12.96 2.79
N LEU A 35 -21.08 -12.47 1.60
CA LEU A 35 -21.76 -12.87 0.36
C LEU A 35 -21.41 -14.29 -0.08
N ALA A 36 -20.28 -14.84 0.35
CA ALA A 36 -19.91 -16.22 0.07
C ALA A 36 -20.68 -17.23 0.93
N GLY A 37 -21.30 -16.76 2.03
CA GLY A 37 -22.13 -17.57 2.89
C GLY A 37 -23.57 -17.69 2.39
N PRO A 38 -24.43 -18.46 3.11
CA PRO A 38 -25.83 -18.58 2.75
C PRO A 38 -26.62 -17.32 3.06
N GLY A 39 -27.61 -17.02 2.21
CA GLY A 39 -28.51 -15.91 2.42
C GLY A 39 -27.99 -14.58 1.89
N MET A 40 -28.68 -13.51 2.29
CA MET A 40 -28.36 -12.15 1.89
C MET A 40 -27.55 -11.45 2.97
N SER A 41 -26.63 -10.58 2.56
CA SER A 41 -25.83 -9.81 3.49
C SER A 41 -26.58 -8.54 3.93
N ALA A 42 -26.50 -8.23 5.22
CA ALA A 42 -26.98 -6.96 5.75
C ALA A 42 -26.01 -5.81 5.37
N LEU A 43 -24.79 -6.12 4.97
CA LEU A 43 -23.77 -5.15 4.58
C LEU A 43 -23.96 -4.65 3.14
N GLY A 44 -24.77 -5.32 2.35
CA GLY A 44 -25.03 -4.96 0.97
C GLY A 44 -24.91 -6.14 0.03
N GLY A 45 -24.84 -5.85 -1.25
CA GLY A 45 -24.74 -6.81 -2.32
C GLY A 45 -23.67 -6.46 -3.33
N ARG A 46 -23.90 -6.92 -4.56
CA ARG A 46 -22.94 -6.73 -5.65
C ARG A 46 -22.64 -5.27 -5.97
N ALA A 47 -23.64 -4.39 -5.84
CA ALA A 47 -23.47 -2.97 -6.10
C ALA A 47 -22.49 -2.35 -5.11
N GLU A 48 -22.56 -2.73 -3.83
CA GLU A 48 -21.67 -2.27 -2.77
C GLU A 48 -20.26 -2.81 -2.94
N VAL A 49 -20.12 -4.06 -3.40
CA VAL A 49 -18.80 -4.61 -3.76
C VAL A 49 -18.17 -3.76 -4.85
N LYS A 50 -18.89 -3.44 -5.91
CA LYS A 50 -18.39 -2.64 -7.02
C LYS A 50 -18.04 -1.22 -6.57
N ALA A 51 -18.83 -0.63 -5.69
CA ALA A 51 -18.55 0.70 -5.15
C ALA A 51 -17.25 0.71 -4.32
N LEU A 52 -17.05 -0.32 -3.49
CA LEU A 52 -15.82 -0.46 -2.71
C LEU A 52 -14.61 -0.69 -3.60
N GLU A 53 -14.75 -1.53 -4.62
CA GLU A 53 -13.68 -1.76 -5.61
C GLU A 53 -13.31 -0.47 -6.35
N ALA A 54 -14.30 0.34 -6.72
CA ALA A 54 -14.04 1.63 -7.38
C ALA A 54 -13.30 2.60 -6.45
N ARG A 55 -13.68 2.64 -5.16
CA ARG A 55 -12.97 3.46 -4.17
C ARG A 55 -11.56 2.98 -3.96
N LEU A 56 -11.35 1.67 -3.87
CA LEU A 56 -10.03 1.08 -3.76
C LEU A 56 -9.15 1.49 -4.93
N HIS A 57 -9.68 1.36 -6.15
CA HIS A 57 -8.97 1.75 -7.36
C HIS A 57 -8.58 3.22 -7.35
N GLY A 58 -9.49 4.10 -6.91
CA GLY A 58 -9.21 5.54 -6.80
C GLY A 58 -8.09 5.86 -5.83
N VAL A 59 -8.05 5.19 -4.68
CA VAL A 59 -6.97 5.37 -3.71
C VAL A 59 -5.64 4.87 -4.27
N LEU A 60 -5.65 3.72 -4.95
CA LEU A 60 -4.44 3.17 -5.57
C LEU A 60 -3.90 4.10 -6.67
N GLU A 61 -4.77 4.67 -7.48
CA GLU A 61 -4.37 5.65 -8.50
C GLU A 61 -3.74 6.88 -7.85
N ASP A 62 -4.33 7.37 -6.76
CA ASP A 62 -3.80 8.51 -6.04
C ASP A 62 -2.40 8.21 -5.48
N LEU A 63 -2.22 7.06 -4.84
CA LEU A 63 -0.91 6.66 -4.33
C LEU A 63 0.11 6.56 -5.46
N ASN A 64 -0.26 5.92 -6.56
CA ASN A 64 0.63 5.78 -7.72
C ASN A 64 0.98 7.12 -8.37
N SER A 65 0.11 8.12 -8.26
CA SER A 65 0.36 9.45 -8.83
C SER A 65 1.52 10.20 -8.16
N HIS A 66 1.97 9.72 -7.01
CA HIS A 66 3.12 10.30 -6.29
C HIS A 66 4.46 9.67 -6.68
N ASP A 67 4.51 8.93 -7.78
CA ASP A 67 5.71 8.25 -8.28
C ASP A 67 6.23 7.16 -7.34
N ILE A 68 5.38 6.65 -6.46
CA ILE A 68 5.67 5.49 -5.62
C ILE A 68 5.13 4.23 -6.29
N GLN A 69 5.67 3.08 -5.89
CA GLN A 69 5.23 1.79 -6.40
C GLN A 69 4.44 1.06 -5.32
N VAL A 70 3.18 0.80 -5.58
CA VAL A 70 2.35 -0.02 -4.68
C VAL A 70 2.55 -1.48 -5.08
N LYS A 71 3.29 -2.22 -4.25
CA LYS A 71 3.65 -3.61 -4.53
C LYS A 71 2.65 -4.60 -3.96
N GLY A 72 1.86 -4.20 -2.98
CA GLY A 72 0.83 -5.03 -2.39
C GLY A 72 -0.13 -4.21 -1.56
N ILE A 73 -1.31 -4.76 -1.31
CA ILE A 73 -2.36 -4.10 -0.53
C ILE A 73 -2.79 -4.91 0.69
N ALA A 74 -2.35 -6.14 0.82
CA ALA A 74 -2.69 -7.02 1.94
C ALA A 74 -1.49 -7.92 2.29
N PRO A 75 -0.52 -7.43 3.04
CA PRO A 75 -0.37 -6.09 3.63
C PRO A 75 -0.02 -5.02 2.59
N VAL A 76 -0.21 -3.76 2.95
CA VAL A 76 0.22 -2.65 2.11
C VAL A 76 1.75 -2.63 2.07
N LEU A 77 2.29 -2.63 0.85
CA LEU A 77 3.73 -2.58 0.63
C LEU A 77 4.02 -1.48 -0.39
N LEU A 78 4.81 -0.50 0.02
CA LEU A 78 5.16 0.65 -0.82
C LEU A 78 6.65 0.70 -1.05
N ASP A 79 7.06 0.90 -2.30
CA ASP A 79 8.45 1.09 -2.68
C ASP A 79 8.63 2.47 -3.29
N PHE A 80 9.66 3.16 -2.84
CA PHE A 80 10.00 4.52 -3.26
C PHE A 80 11.32 4.48 -4.02
N PRO A 81 11.32 4.69 -5.35
CA PRO A 81 12.56 4.67 -6.12
C PRO A 81 13.55 5.72 -5.63
N GLY A 82 14.78 5.32 -5.41
CA GLY A 82 15.82 6.20 -4.92
C GLY A 82 17.21 5.69 -5.26
N GLU A 83 18.21 6.30 -4.64
CA GLU A 83 19.60 5.94 -4.83
C GLU A 83 20.32 5.92 -3.49
N ARG A 84 21.19 4.95 -3.31
CA ARG A 84 22.02 4.82 -2.12
C ARG A 84 23.43 4.40 -2.57
N GLU A 85 24.42 5.23 -2.20
CA GLU A 85 25.82 4.96 -2.54
C GLU A 85 26.03 4.71 -4.03
N GLY A 86 25.36 5.51 -4.87
CA GLY A 86 25.48 5.42 -6.31
C GLY A 86 24.71 4.28 -6.97
N ARG A 87 23.89 3.53 -6.21
CA ARG A 87 23.12 2.41 -6.74
C ARG A 87 21.62 2.69 -6.61
N ALA A 88 20.88 2.25 -7.62
CA ALA A 88 19.42 2.32 -7.60
C ALA A 88 18.88 1.39 -6.52
N VAL A 89 18.04 1.94 -5.65
CA VAL A 89 17.37 1.19 -4.58
C VAL A 89 15.89 1.54 -4.55
N LEU A 90 15.13 0.76 -3.79
CA LEU A 90 13.76 1.07 -3.43
C LEU A 90 13.71 1.18 -1.91
N TRP A 91 13.36 2.38 -1.41
CA TRP A 91 13.05 2.56 0.00
C TRP A 91 11.73 1.85 0.25
N CYS A 92 11.67 1.00 1.25
CA CYS A 92 10.55 0.07 1.43
C CYS A 92 9.79 0.37 2.72
N TRP A 93 8.47 0.49 2.59
CA TRP A 93 7.58 0.63 3.74
C TRP A 93 6.54 -0.49 3.69
N LEU A 94 6.45 -1.22 4.80
CA LEU A 94 5.46 -2.28 4.97
C LEU A 94 4.45 -1.85 6.01
N GLU A 95 3.18 -2.17 5.78
CA GLU A 95 2.10 -1.91 6.74
C GLU A 95 2.52 -2.38 8.13
N GLY A 96 2.40 -1.46 9.11
CA GLY A 96 2.86 -1.71 10.47
C GLY A 96 4.22 -1.09 10.81
N ASP A 97 5.01 -0.72 9.80
CA ASP A 97 6.27 -0.02 10.04
C ASP A 97 5.97 1.40 10.55
N SER A 98 6.68 1.81 11.61
CA SER A 98 6.52 3.16 12.17
C SER A 98 7.14 4.24 11.28
N ASP A 99 8.09 3.85 10.42
CA ASP A 99 8.77 4.74 9.49
C ASP A 99 9.39 3.90 8.36
N VAL A 100 9.98 4.56 7.37
CA VAL A 100 10.74 3.87 6.31
C VAL A 100 12.09 3.47 6.91
N ARG A 101 12.25 2.18 7.17
CA ARG A 101 13.44 1.62 7.83
C ARG A 101 14.17 0.59 7.00
N TRP A 102 13.67 0.29 5.80
CA TRP A 102 14.21 -0.77 4.97
C TRP A 102 14.41 -0.28 3.56
N TYR A 103 15.35 -0.89 2.87
CA TYR A 103 15.54 -0.69 1.43
C TYR A 103 15.95 -2.01 0.81
N HIS A 104 15.79 -2.13 -0.49
CA HIS A 104 16.35 -3.24 -1.26
C HIS A 104 16.83 -2.73 -2.61
N ARG A 105 17.75 -3.44 -3.21
CA ARG A 105 18.17 -3.14 -4.58
C ARG A 105 17.01 -3.45 -5.52
N VAL A 106 16.97 -2.75 -6.64
CA VAL A 106 15.91 -2.94 -7.63
C VAL A 106 15.84 -4.40 -8.08
N GLU A 107 17.00 -5.07 -8.22
CA GLU A 107 17.09 -6.45 -8.67
C GLU A 107 16.81 -7.51 -7.59
N CYS A 108 16.72 -7.11 -6.31
CA CYS A 108 16.60 -8.08 -5.22
C CYS A 108 15.19 -8.32 -4.70
N GLY A 109 14.27 -7.38 -4.90
CA GLY A 109 12.91 -7.47 -4.37
C GLY A 109 12.82 -7.47 -2.85
N PHE A 110 11.61 -7.68 -2.34
CA PHE A 110 11.30 -7.59 -0.90
C PHE A 110 12.15 -8.54 -0.04
N ALA A 111 12.39 -9.76 -0.51
CA ALA A 111 13.16 -10.75 0.25
C ALA A 111 14.61 -10.32 0.50
N GLY A 112 15.15 -9.42 -0.33
CA GLY A 112 16.49 -8.87 -0.18
C GLY A 112 16.54 -7.57 0.62
N ARG A 113 15.52 -7.26 1.39
CA ARG A 113 15.39 -6.06 2.17
C ARG A 113 16.49 -5.95 3.23
N ARG A 114 17.07 -4.75 3.34
CA ARG A 114 18.12 -4.44 4.30
C ARG A 114 17.70 -3.26 5.16
N PRO A 115 18.13 -3.23 6.44
CA PRO A 115 17.83 -2.10 7.30
C PRO A 115 18.59 -0.85 6.86
N VAL A 116 17.91 0.28 6.97
CA VAL A 116 18.53 1.60 6.78
C VAL A 116 19.31 1.95 8.05
N ARG A 117 20.57 2.33 7.88
CA ARG A 117 21.44 2.73 9.00
C ARG A 117 22.15 4.02 8.71
#